data_ac196cb00d8f7921f0bd697c51e557a0
#
_entry.id   ac196cb00d8f7921f0bd697c51e557a0
#
_cell.length_a   1.000
_cell.length_b   1.000
_cell.length_c   1.000
_cell.angle_alpha   90.00
_cell.angle_beta   90.00
_cell.angle_gamma   90.00
#
_symmetry.space_group_name_H-M   'P 1'
#
loop_
_entity.id
_entity.type
_entity.pdbx_description
1 polymer ?
#
loop_
_entity_poly.entity_id
_entity_poly.type
_entity_poly.pdbx_seq_one_letter_code
_entity_poly.pdbx_strand_id
1 'polypeptide(L)'
;MGSKIKLLVVDDEKQFLETICRRLELRNFEVVPVSSGEEAVEAARKQDFEIALVDLKMPGMGGEKVLEILKKEHPWLEVIILTGHGSIDSAVRSTKLGAYYYLQKPCDLEHLLQVLIEAYQERIKRKYRYNDEKMKNILAPLVSASPLEKLRSLKQLDEKKKAELSI
;
A
#
# COMPACT_ATOMS: atom_id res chain seq x y z
N MET A 1 18.83 -7.29 -10.44
CA MET A 1 18.08 -6.88 -9.25
C MET A 1 16.76 -6.26 -9.69
N GLY A 2 15.65 -6.73 -9.15
CA GLY A 2 14.34 -6.18 -9.46
C GLY A 2 14.12 -4.81 -8.83
N SER A 3 13.21 -4.00 -9.41
CA SER A 3 12.80 -2.75 -8.81
C SER A 3 12.06 -3.01 -7.50
N LYS A 4 12.14 -2.02 -6.61
CA LYS A 4 11.43 -2.07 -5.32
C LYS A 4 10.01 -1.54 -5.49
N ILE A 5 9.13 -1.99 -4.61
CA ILE A 5 7.75 -1.50 -4.54
C ILE A 5 7.77 -0.12 -3.88
N LYS A 6 7.19 0.86 -4.55
CA LYS A 6 7.12 2.24 -4.03
C LYS A 6 5.96 2.37 -3.05
N LEU A 7 6.32 2.69 -1.82
CA LEU A 7 5.39 2.77 -0.69
C LEU A 7 5.41 4.17 -0.09
N LEU A 8 4.26 4.80 -0.02
CA LEU A 8 4.07 6.06 0.68
C LEU A 8 3.61 5.77 2.11
N VAL A 9 4.30 6.30 3.11
CA VAL A 9 3.91 6.14 4.51
C VAL A 9 3.61 7.50 5.11
N VAL A 10 2.38 7.67 5.58
CA VAL A 10 1.85 8.94 6.07
C VAL A 10 1.51 8.82 7.55
N ASP A 11 2.26 9.49 8.41
CA ASP A 11 2.08 9.45 9.85
C ASP A 11 2.77 10.65 10.49
N ASP A 12 2.10 11.34 11.40
CA ASP A 12 2.68 12.50 12.08
C ASP A 12 3.57 12.14 13.27
N GLU A 13 3.56 10.89 13.70
CA GLU A 13 4.46 10.38 14.74
C GLU A 13 5.82 10.05 14.14
N LYS A 14 6.78 10.95 14.28
CA LYS A 14 8.12 10.81 13.70
C LYS A 14 8.81 9.52 14.06
N GLN A 15 8.73 9.12 15.34
CA GLN A 15 9.40 7.92 15.83
C GLN A 15 8.83 6.64 15.20
N PHE A 16 7.51 6.57 15.08
CA PHE A 16 6.84 5.48 14.38
C PHE A 16 7.25 5.45 12.91
N LEU A 17 7.21 6.60 12.26
CA LEU A 17 7.54 6.76 10.85
C LEU A 17 8.96 6.27 10.54
N GLU A 18 9.95 6.69 11.31
CA GLU A 18 11.33 6.24 11.15
C GLU A 18 11.48 4.73 11.33
N THR A 19 10.86 4.17 12.36
CA THR A 19 10.96 2.75 12.68
C THR A 19 10.33 1.88 11.58
N ILE A 20 9.12 2.20 11.16
CA ILE A 20 8.41 1.39 10.16
C ILE A 20 9.07 1.50 8.79
N CYS A 21 9.54 2.69 8.41
CA CYS A 21 10.24 2.89 7.14
C CYS A 21 11.51 2.06 7.07
N ARG A 22 12.30 2.07 8.13
CA ARG A 22 13.54 1.30 8.19
C ARG A 22 13.29 -0.20 8.03
N ARG A 23 12.26 -0.72 8.69
CA ARG A 23 11.89 -2.13 8.60
C ARG A 23 11.40 -2.53 7.22
N LEU A 24 10.62 -1.67 6.58
CA LEU A 24 10.06 -1.96 5.25
C LEU A 24 11.11 -1.83 4.15
N GLU A 25 12.06 -0.90 4.28
CA GLU A 25 13.16 -0.77 3.31
C GLU A 25 14.01 -2.04 3.21
N LEU A 26 14.11 -2.81 4.28
CA LEU A 26 14.80 -4.09 4.27
C LEU A 26 14.01 -5.20 3.55
N ARG A 27 12.78 -4.92 3.11
CA ARG A 27 11.85 -5.91 2.57
C ARG A 27 11.30 -5.57 1.20
N ASN A 28 12.16 -5.06 0.33
CA ASN A 28 11.88 -4.74 -1.07
C ASN A 28 10.93 -3.55 -1.27
N PHE A 29 10.86 -2.64 -0.31
CA PHE A 29 10.11 -1.40 -0.45
C PHE A 29 11.04 -0.20 -0.60
N GLU A 30 10.69 0.69 -1.52
CA GLU A 30 11.25 2.04 -1.57
C GLU A 30 10.24 2.94 -0.88
N VAL A 31 10.58 3.37 0.33
CA VAL A 31 9.64 4.07 1.21
C VAL A 31 9.85 5.57 1.12
N VAL A 32 8.76 6.29 0.92
CA VAL A 32 8.74 7.75 1.02
C VAL A 32 7.92 8.12 2.25
N PRO A 33 8.56 8.57 3.33
CA PRO A 33 7.86 8.99 4.53
C PRO A 33 7.39 10.43 4.42
N VAL A 34 6.15 10.70 4.80
CA VAL A 34 5.62 12.05 4.91
C VAL A 34 4.88 12.18 6.25
N SER A 35 4.86 13.38 6.82
CA SER A 35 4.35 13.61 8.16
C SER A 35 3.02 14.36 8.20
N SER A 36 2.42 14.64 7.06
CA SER A 36 1.10 15.29 6.98
C SER A 36 0.31 14.81 5.78
N GLY A 37 -1.00 15.02 5.83
CA GLY A 37 -1.89 14.69 4.73
C GLY A 37 -1.61 15.52 3.48
N GLU A 38 -1.29 16.78 3.65
CA GLU A 38 -0.95 17.70 2.55
C GLU A 38 0.30 17.22 1.82
N GLU A 39 1.33 16.82 2.56
CA GLU A 39 2.55 16.26 1.99
C GLU A 39 2.29 14.95 1.23
N ALA A 40 1.38 14.14 1.74
CA ALA A 40 1.01 12.87 1.10
C ALA A 40 0.38 13.09 -0.27
N VAL A 41 -0.58 14.00 -0.35
CA VAL A 41 -1.25 14.35 -1.60
C VAL A 41 -0.25 14.89 -2.61
N GLU A 42 0.64 15.79 -2.18
CA GLU A 42 1.65 16.37 -3.05
C GLU A 42 2.66 15.32 -3.53
N ALA A 43 3.14 14.45 -2.64
CA ALA A 43 4.07 13.38 -3.00
C ALA A 43 3.48 12.46 -4.07
N ALA A 44 2.21 12.09 -3.92
CA ALA A 44 1.53 11.22 -4.89
C ALA A 44 1.33 11.89 -6.26
N ARG A 45 1.27 13.21 -6.30
CA ARG A 45 1.20 13.97 -7.56
C ARG A 45 2.56 14.05 -8.27
N LYS A 46 3.66 13.98 -7.51
CA LYS A 46 5.02 14.09 -8.05
C LYS A 46 5.59 12.77 -8.53
N GLN A 47 5.18 11.65 -7.95
CA GLN A 47 5.65 10.33 -8.34
C GLN A 47 4.58 9.27 -8.10
N ASP A 48 4.70 8.15 -8.80
CA ASP A 48 3.77 7.04 -8.67
C ASP A 48 4.10 6.19 -7.45
N PHE A 49 3.07 5.79 -6.71
CA PHE A 49 3.16 4.81 -5.63
C PHE A 49 2.23 3.65 -5.92
N GLU A 50 2.61 2.48 -5.47
CA GLU A 50 1.79 1.28 -5.65
C GLU A 50 0.90 1.02 -4.44
N ILE A 51 1.41 1.38 -3.24
CA ILE A 51 0.67 1.25 -1.98
C ILE A 51 0.94 2.48 -1.10
N ALA A 52 -0.04 2.85 -0.29
CA ALA A 52 0.11 3.86 0.75
C ALA A 52 -0.37 3.32 2.09
N LEU A 53 0.39 3.60 3.16
CA LEU A 53 -0.02 3.40 4.55
C LEU A 53 -0.37 4.77 5.12
N VAL A 54 -1.58 4.93 5.63
CA VAL A 54 -2.08 6.23 6.07
C VAL A 54 -2.66 6.15 7.48
N ASP A 55 -2.16 7.02 8.37
CA ASP A 55 -2.76 7.21 9.69
C ASP A 55 -4.01 8.10 9.57
N LEU A 56 -5.02 7.85 10.39
CA LEU A 56 -6.27 8.60 10.34
C LEU A 56 -6.18 9.97 11.00
N LYS A 57 -5.54 10.04 12.16
CA LYS A 57 -5.56 11.25 12.98
C LYS A 57 -4.27 12.03 12.83
N MET A 58 -4.35 13.11 12.09
CA MET A 58 -3.23 14.02 11.86
C MET A 58 -3.72 15.46 11.90
N PRO A 59 -2.88 16.42 12.36
CA PRO A 59 -3.24 17.83 12.28
C PRO A 59 -3.47 18.27 10.82
N GLY A 60 -4.42 19.15 10.61
CA GLY A 60 -4.77 19.61 9.26
C GLY A 60 -5.60 18.57 8.52
N MET A 61 -5.11 18.11 7.37
CA MET A 61 -5.81 17.10 6.57
C MET A 61 -5.70 15.74 7.22
N GLY A 62 -6.81 15.18 7.66
CA GLY A 62 -6.86 13.84 8.25
C GLY A 62 -6.77 12.73 7.23
N GLY A 63 -6.54 11.51 7.73
CA GLY A 63 -6.30 10.34 6.86
C GLY A 63 -7.48 9.93 6.00
N GLU A 64 -8.72 10.16 6.44
CA GLU A 64 -9.89 9.86 5.60
C GLU A 64 -9.92 10.75 4.36
N LYS A 65 -9.57 12.03 4.52
CA LYS A 65 -9.49 12.95 3.38
C LYS A 65 -8.34 12.60 2.45
N VAL A 66 -7.20 12.22 3.00
CA VAL A 66 -6.05 11.72 2.21
C VAL A 66 -6.47 10.51 1.39
N LEU A 67 -7.11 9.54 2.03
CA LEU A 67 -7.61 8.32 1.36
C LEU A 67 -8.55 8.67 0.20
N GLU A 68 -9.51 9.56 0.43
CA GLU A 68 -10.47 9.99 -0.58
C GLU A 68 -9.76 10.59 -1.80
N ILE A 69 -8.82 11.50 -1.57
CA ILE A 69 -8.07 12.17 -2.64
C ILE A 69 -7.17 11.18 -3.37
N LEU A 70 -6.42 10.34 -2.65
CA LEU A 70 -5.52 9.36 -3.25
C LEU A 70 -6.27 8.36 -4.14
N LYS A 71 -7.40 7.87 -3.69
CA LYS A 71 -8.19 6.91 -4.48
C LYS A 71 -8.82 7.56 -5.72
N LYS A 72 -9.22 8.82 -5.61
CA LYS A 72 -9.80 9.57 -6.73
C LYS A 72 -8.75 9.89 -7.79
N GLU A 73 -7.57 10.35 -7.39
CA GLU A 73 -6.51 10.77 -8.30
C GLU A 73 -5.64 9.62 -8.80
N HIS A 74 -5.54 8.54 -8.02
CA HIS A 74 -4.66 7.40 -8.31
C HIS A 74 -5.41 6.07 -8.15
N PRO A 75 -6.25 5.69 -9.15
CA PRO A 75 -7.15 4.52 -9.01
C PRO A 75 -6.45 3.19 -8.74
N TRP A 76 -5.20 3.06 -9.16
CA TRP A 76 -4.43 1.82 -8.97
C TRP A 76 -3.58 1.79 -7.70
N LEU A 77 -3.57 2.89 -6.96
CA LEU A 77 -2.92 2.95 -5.66
C LEU A 77 -3.79 2.24 -4.63
N GLU A 78 -3.24 1.25 -3.94
CA GLU A 78 -3.93 0.62 -2.83
C GLU A 78 -3.61 1.36 -1.53
N VAL A 79 -4.63 1.71 -0.77
CA VAL A 79 -4.46 2.44 0.49
C VAL A 79 -4.83 1.54 1.66
N ILE A 80 -3.92 1.44 2.63
CA ILE A 80 -4.10 0.72 3.87
C ILE A 80 -4.08 1.74 4.99
N ILE A 81 -5.09 1.70 5.86
CA ILE A 81 -5.12 2.53 7.05
C ILE A 81 -4.39 1.80 8.18
N LEU A 82 -3.46 2.49 8.82
CA LEU A 82 -2.72 1.99 9.98
C LEU A 82 -2.73 3.06 11.06
N THR A 83 -3.59 2.88 12.08
CA THR A 83 -3.86 3.95 13.05
C THR A 83 -3.93 3.46 14.49
N GLY A 84 -3.51 4.31 15.44
CA GLY A 84 -3.71 4.10 16.86
C GLY A 84 -5.04 4.68 17.36
N HIS A 85 -5.80 5.35 16.48
CA HIS A 85 -7.02 6.06 16.81
C HIS A 85 -8.24 5.46 16.10
N GLY A 86 -8.29 4.12 16.06
CA GLY A 86 -9.33 3.40 15.34
C GLY A 86 -10.64 3.27 16.08
N SER A 87 -11.71 3.12 15.31
CA SER A 87 -13.05 2.78 15.79
C SER A 87 -13.76 1.97 14.70
N ILE A 88 -14.86 1.31 15.08
CA ILE A 88 -15.69 0.59 14.11
C ILE A 88 -16.20 1.56 13.04
N ASP A 89 -16.65 2.74 13.46
CA ASP A 89 -17.16 3.76 12.52
C ASP A 89 -16.10 4.24 11.54
N SER A 90 -14.88 4.50 12.00
CA SER A 90 -13.80 4.93 11.11
C SER A 90 -13.37 3.81 10.16
N ALA A 91 -13.41 2.56 10.60
CA ALA A 91 -13.13 1.42 9.73
C ALA A 91 -14.17 1.29 8.62
N VAL A 92 -15.44 1.46 8.95
CA VAL A 92 -16.53 1.42 7.97
C VAL A 92 -16.39 2.56 6.97
N ARG A 93 -16.16 3.79 7.44
CA ARG A 93 -15.98 4.94 6.55
C ARG A 93 -14.78 4.76 5.62
N SER A 94 -13.66 4.31 6.16
CA SER A 94 -12.44 4.08 5.37
C SER A 94 -12.68 3.04 4.28
N THR A 95 -13.37 1.96 4.61
CA THR A 95 -13.70 0.92 3.62
C THR A 95 -14.58 1.49 2.50
N LYS A 96 -15.58 2.30 2.85
CA LYS A 96 -16.46 2.93 1.86
C LYS A 96 -15.73 3.91 0.96
N LEU A 97 -14.68 4.56 1.48
CA LEU A 97 -13.83 5.47 0.71
C LEU A 97 -12.80 4.74 -0.16
N GLY A 98 -12.73 3.44 -0.08
CA GLY A 98 -11.88 2.62 -0.93
C GLY A 98 -10.59 2.12 -0.31
N ALA A 99 -10.44 2.17 1.01
CA ALA A 99 -9.30 1.55 1.66
C ALA A 99 -9.30 0.04 1.42
N TYR A 100 -8.15 -0.51 1.10
CA TYR A 100 -8.02 -1.96 0.93
C TYR A 100 -8.18 -2.68 2.28
N TYR A 101 -7.53 -2.13 3.33
CA TYR A 101 -7.54 -2.75 4.65
C TYR A 101 -7.41 -1.70 5.74
N TYR A 102 -7.78 -2.08 6.95
CA TYR A 102 -7.74 -1.20 8.12
C TYR A 102 -7.06 -1.94 9.25
N LEU A 103 -5.92 -1.42 9.72
CA LEU A 103 -5.12 -2.01 10.79
C LEU A 103 -5.04 -1.06 11.98
N GLN A 104 -5.09 -1.62 13.18
CA GLN A 104 -4.86 -0.87 14.40
C GLN A 104 -3.42 -1.03 14.88
N LYS A 105 -2.83 0.05 15.36
CA LYS A 105 -1.55 0.01 16.08
C LYS A 105 -1.78 -0.44 17.52
N PRO A 106 -0.88 -1.21 18.11
CA PRO A 106 0.29 -1.81 17.50
C PRO A 106 -0.09 -3.01 16.63
N CYS A 107 0.60 -3.16 15.50
CA CYS A 107 0.42 -4.34 14.68
C CYS A 107 1.80 -4.96 14.42
N ASP A 108 1.87 -6.29 14.36
CA ASP A 108 3.15 -6.92 14.12
C ASP A 108 3.54 -6.81 12.63
N LEU A 109 4.85 -6.84 12.40
CA LEU A 109 5.40 -6.66 11.07
C LEU A 109 4.97 -7.75 10.10
N GLU A 110 4.89 -9.00 10.57
CA GLU A 110 4.48 -10.12 9.72
C GLU A 110 3.06 -9.95 9.21
N HIS A 111 2.15 -9.49 10.07
CA HIS A 111 0.78 -9.20 9.67
C HIS A 111 0.72 -8.05 8.67
N LEU A 112 1.48 -6.98 8.93
CA LEU A 112 1.56 -5.85 8.00
C LEU A 112 2.10 -6.29 6.64
N LEU A 113 3.14 -7.10 6.60
CA LEU A 113 3.70 -7.62 5.34
C LEU A 113 2.69 -8.46 4.58
N GLN A 114 1.92 -9.28 5.28
CA GLN A 114 0.87 -10.09 4.65
C GLN A 114 -0.20 -9.20 4.00
N VAL A 115 -0.63 -8.16 4.70
CA VAL A 115 -1.60 -7.21 4.17
C VAL A 115 -1.03 -6.44 2.96
N LEU A 116 0.25 -6.06 3.01
CA LEU A 116 0.91 -5.38 1.88
C LEU A 116 0.99 -6.29 0.65
N ILE A 117 1.29 -7.56 0.83
CA ILE A 117 1.31 -8.55 -0.25
C ILE A 117 -0.07 -8.68 -0.87
N GLU A 118 -1.08 -8.85 -0.06
CA GLU A 118 -2.47 -8.99 -0.51
C GLU A 118 -2.96 -7.73 -1.24
N ALA A 119 -2.59 -6.56 -0.73
CA ALA A 119 -2.92 -5.29 -1.39
C ALA A 119 -2.28 -5.19 -2.76
N TYR A 120 -1.03 -5.63 -2.89
CA TYR A 120 -0.35 -5.62 -4.18
C TYR A 120 -1.00 -6.61 -5.15
N GLN A 121 -1.42 -7.77 -4.68
CA GLN A 121 -2.17 -8.74 -5.48
C GLN A 121 -3.48 -8.13 -6.00
N GLU A 122 -4.20 -7.42 -5.14
CA GLU A 122 -5.44 -6.75 -5.52
C GLU A 122 -5.19 -5.65 -6.56
N ARG A 123 -4.12 -4.90 -6.41
CA ARG A 123 -3.70 -3.91 -7.39
C ARG A 123 -3.53 -4.54 -8.78
N ILE A 124 -2.79 -5.62 -8.86
CA ILE A 124 -2.54 -6.35 -10.12
C ILE A 124 -3.85 -6.85 -10.71
N LYS A 125 -4.66 -7.48 -9.89
CA LYS A 125 -5.96 -8.03 -10.31
C LYS A 125 -6.85 -6.95 -10.92
N ARG A 126 -6.99 -5.81 -10.27
CA ARG A 126 -7.82 -4.71 -10.75
C ARG A 126 -7.23 -4.01 -11.96
N LYS A 127 -5.94 -3.71 -11.91
CA LYS A 127 -5.25 -2.97 -12.96
C LYS A 127 -5.26 -3.71 -14.30
N TYR A 128 -5.06 -5.02 -14.28
CA TYR A 128 -4.99 -5.85 -15.48
C TYR A 128 -6.28 -6.65 -15.72
N ARG A 129 -7.30 -6.41 -14.92
CA ARG A 129 -8.62 -7.06 -15.03
C ARG A 129 -8.55 -8.59 -14.98
N TYR A 130 -7.69 -9.12 -14.15
CA TYR A 130 -7.61 -10.55 -13.94
C TYR A 130 -8.78 -11.03 -13.07
N ASN A 131 -9.38 -12.18 -13.44
CA ASN A 131 -10.36 -12.82 -12.59
C ASN A 131 -9.69 -13.64 -11.48
N ASP A 132 -10.48 -14.19 -10.57
CA ASP A 132 -9.96 -14.94 -9.42
C ASP A 132 -9.18 -16.18 -9.85
N GLU A 133 -9.64 -16.88 -10.91
CA GLU A 133 -8.95 -18.06 -11.43
C GLU A 133 -7.57 -17.70 -11.98
N LYS A 134 -7.47 -16.63 -12.75
CA LYS A 134 -6.20 -16.15 -13.29
C LYS A 134 -5.22 -15.77 -12.17
N MET A 135 -5.71 -15.06 -11.15
CA MET A 135 -4.89 -14.69 -9.99
C MET A 135 -4.42 -15.93 -9.23
N LYS A 136 -5.30 -16.89 -9.03
CA LYS A 136 -4.95 -18.15 -8.36
C LYS A 136 -3.84 -18.90 -9.10
N ASN A 137 -3.89 -18.94 -10.42
CA ASN A 137 -2.85 -19.56 -11.25
C ASN A 137 -1.53 -18.81 -11.14
N ILE A 138 -1.55 -17.48 -11.13
CA ILE A 138 -0.35 -16.65 -10.97
C ILE A 138 0.30 -16.89 -9.60
N LEU A 139 -0.52 -17.02 -8.55
CA LEU A 139 -0.04 -17.14 -7.17
C LEU A 139 0.36 -18.57 -6.79
N ALA A 140 -0.11 -19.57 -7.53
CA ALA A 140 0.16 -20.99 -7.21
C ALA A 140 1.66 -21.31 -7.02
N PRO A 141 2.58 -20.84 -7.89
CA PRO A 141 4.01 -21.07 -7.68
C PRO A 141 4.60 -20.38 -6.47
N LEU A 142 3.89 -19.40 -5.90
CA LEU A 142 4.36 -18.54 -4.81
C LEU A 142 3.84 -18.96 -3.43
N VAL A 143 3.02 -20.03 -3.36
CA VAL A 143 2.37 -20.43 -2.10
C VAL A 143 3.38 -20.68 -0.98
N SER A 144 4.52 -21.31 -1.30
CA SER A 144 5.57 -21.60 -0.32
C SER A 144 6.68 -20.57 -0.29
N ALA A 145 6.58 -19.50 -1.06
CA ALA A 145 7.61 -18.48 -1.13
C ALA A 145 7.59 -17.57 0.10
N SER A 146 8.76 -17.01 0.43
CA SER A 146 8.86 -16.01 1.50
C SER A 146 8.13 -14.72 1.10
N PRO A 147 7.77 -13.87 2.08
CA PRO A 147 7.17 -12.57 1.77
C PRO A 147 7.99 -11.75 0.77
N LEU A 148 9.31 -11.73 0.92
CA LEU A 148 10.20 -11.00 0.01
C LEU A 148 10.14 -11.54 -1.42
N GLU A 149 10.16 -12.85 -1.56
CA GLU A 149 10.04 -13.51 -2.88
C GLU A 149 8.71 -13.23 -3.54
N LYS A 150 7.62 -13.27 -2.76
CA LYS A 150 6.27 -12.93 -3.25
C LYS A 150 6.23 -11.50 -3.78
N LEU A 151 6.74 -10.55 -3.00
CA LEU A 151 6.76 -9.14 -3.39
C LEU A 151 7.59 -8.90 -4.65
N ARG A 152 8.76 -9.53 -4.74
CA ARG A 152 9.61 -9.43 -5.93
C ARG A 152 8.92 -9.99 -7.18
N SER A 153 8.31 -11.15 -7.06
CA SER A 153 7.62 -11.80 -8.18
C SER A 153 6.42 -10.97 -8.67
N LEU A 154 5.65 -10.43 -7.74
CA LEU A 154 4.51 -9.59 -8.06
C LEU A 154 4.95 -8.28 -8.73
N LYS A 155 6.02 -7.68 -8.24
CA LYS A 155 6.58 -6.46 -8.84
C LYS A 155 7.09 -6.71 -10.26
N GLN A 156 7.76 -7.83 -10.48
CA GLN A 156 8.22 -8.21 -11.82
C GLN A 156 7.05 -8.41 -12.79
N LEU A 157 5.98 -9.04 -12.31
CA LEU A 157 4.77 -9.22 -13.12
C LEU A 157 4.14 -7.88 -13.50
N ASP A 158 4.03 -6.97 -12.55
CA ASP A 158 3.47 -5.63 -12.78
C ASP A 158 4.32 -4.88 -13.82
N GLU A 159 5.63 -4.89 -13.70
CA GLU A 159 6.53 -4.23 -14.65
C GLU A 159 6.47 -4.84 -16.04
N LYS A 160 6.44 -6.17 -16.12
CA LYS A 160 6.32 -6.88 -17.39
C LYS A 160 5.03 -6.51 -18.12
N LYS A 161 3.91 -6.52 -17.40
CA LYS A 161 2.60 -6.16 -17.95
C LYS A 161 2.55 -4.69 -18.36
N LYS A 162 3.12 -3.82 -17.57
CA LYS A 162 3.22 -2.40 -17.88
C LYS A 162 3.99 -2.18 -19.19
N ALA A 163 5.11 -2.86 -19.37
CA ALA A 163 5.91 -2.79 -20.58
C ALA A 163 5.15 -3.31 -21.82
N GLU A 164 4.41 -4.42 -21.68
CA GLU A 164 3.59 -4.97 -22.76
C GLU A 164 2.48 -4.01 -23.21
N LEU A 165 1.90 -3.26 -22.26
CA LEU A 165 0.82 -2.32 -22.55
C LEU A 165 1.31 -0.96 -23.04
N SER A 166 2.60 -0.66 -22.91
CA SER A 166 3.17 0.61 -23.34
C SER A 166 3.58 0.62 -24.82
N ILE A 167 3.43 -0.49 -25.51
CA ILE A 167 3.75 -0.62 -26.95
C ILE A 167 2.55 -0.20 -27.83
#